data_6945023d83dff4b625aa93d51eb17904
#
_entry.id   6945023d83dff4b625aa93d51eb17904
#
_cell.length_a   1.000
_cell.length_b   1.000
_cell.length_c   1.000
_cell.angle_alpha   90.00
_cell.angle_beta   90.00
_cell.angle_gamma   90.00
#
_symmetry.space_group_name_H-M   'P 1'
#
loop_
_entity.id
_entity.type
_entity.pdbx_description
1 polymer ?
#
loop_
_entity_poly.entity_id
_entity_poly.type
_entity_poly.pdbx_seq_one_letter_code
_entity_poly.pdbx_strand_id
1 'polypeptide(L)'
;MTVFRLQLDGVSKRYPAVLANDHVSLSVKPGEIHAVLGENGAGKSTLMKIIYGAVKPDGGKIRFNGQTVHIANPQEARRLGISMVFQHFSLFDTLSVAENVWLGLDKSLSLEDVAQRIRETASVYGLDIDPMRPVHTLGVGEMQRVEIIRALLTNPQLLILDEPTSVLTPQAVEKLFVVLRQLASEGRSILYISHKLHEIRSLCTACTVMRAGRVTGICDPRQETNASLSQLMIGSLPAELNVRAHQPGPSVLSVNDLHLRSDDPFGVDLQSIHFQVRAGEVVGIAGVSGNGQRELLYALSGEDTRAPTQSIVLGATPVGHWGPERRRAQGLHFVPEERLGRGAVPSLSLAQNLLLTRKEAIVSTGWQQHFGWLKLDVLKQQAQAIIDRYQVKAGGPHAVARSLSGGNLQKFIVGREIEAAPKLLIVSQPTWGVDVGASAQIR
;
A
#
# COMPACT_ATOMS: atom_id res chain seq x y z
N MET A 1 12.92 27.55 28.26
CA MET A 1 12.29 27.34 26.93
C MET A 1 12.56 25.93 26.48
N THR A 2 11.54 25.16 26.14
CA THR A 2 11.71 23.78 25.65
C THR A 2 12.33 23.83 24.26
N VAL A 3 13.54 23.30 24.09
CA VAL A 3 14.18 23.20 22.78
C VAL A 3 13.61 22.00 22.07
N PHE A 4 12.96 22.21 20.90
CA PHE A 4 12.48 21.14 20.07
C PHE A 4 13.63 20.49 19.28
N ARG A 5 13.54 19.17 19.07
CA ARG A 5 14.45 18.43 18.18
C ARG A 5 14.30 18.92 16.74
N LEU A 6 13.05 18.96 16.27
CA LEU A 6 12.68 19.46 14.95
C LEU A 6 11.52 20.43 15.09
N GLN A 7 11.56 21.55 14.37
CA GLN A 7 10.44 22.46 14.23
C GLN A 7 10.34 22.93 12.79
N LEU A 8 9.15 22.82 12.24
CA LEU A 8 8.77 23.34 10.93
C LEU A 8 7.84 24.52 11.13
N ASP A 9 8.13 25.65 10.49
CA ASP A 9 7.33 26.86 10.57
C ASP A 9 6.82 27.22 9.15
N GLY A 10 5.56 26.92 8.86
CA GLY A 10 4.89 27.29 7.61
C GLY A 10 5.50 26.68 6.34
N VAL A 11 6.00 25.45 6.40
CA VAL A 11 6.65 24.80 5.25
C VAL A 11 5.65 24.55 4.13
N SER A 12 5.99 25.01 2.92
CA SER A 12 5.14 24.88 1.74
C SER A 12 5.90 24.27 0.58
N LYS A 13 5.19 23.45 -0.23
CA LYS A 13 5.70 22.82 -1.46
C LYS A 13 4.63 22.69 -2.51
N ARG A 14 4.87 23.28 -3.67
CA ARG A 14 4.01 23.22 -4.85
C ARG A 14 4.68 22.39 -5.96
N TYR A 15 3.92 21.51 -6.56
CA TYR A 15 4.24 20.87 -7.84
C TYR A 15 3.31 21.46 -8.94
N PRO A 16 3.58 21.27 -10.23
CA PRO A 16 2.79 21.89 -11.29
C PRO A 16 1.27 21.68 -11.19
N ALA A 17 0.85 20.50 -10.73
CA ALA A 17 -0.58 20.13 -10.65
C ALA A 17 -1.14 20.13 -9.21
N VAL A 18 -0.29 20.28 -8.16
CA VAL A 18 -0.76 20.08 -6.78
C VAL A 18 0.07 20.89 -5.77
N LEU A 19 -0.62 21.50 -4.79
CA LEU A 19 0.00 22.07 -3.60
C LEU A 19 0.14 20.95 -2.56
N ALA A 20 1.32 20.31 -2.53
CA ALA A 20 1.57 19.13 -1.72
C ALA A 20 1.68 19.43 -0.21
N ASN A 21 2.27 20.58 0.13
CA ASN A 21 2.30 21.10 1.51
C ASN A 21 1.93 22.58 1.47
N ASP A 22 1.04 22.99 2.35
CA ASP A 22 0.51 24.35 2.45
C ASP A 22 0.63 24.86 3.88
N HIS A 23 1.67 25.64 4.13
CA HIS A 23 1.99 26.25 5.44
C HIS A 23 2.02 25.22 6.60
N VAL A 24 2.65 24.07 6.38
CA VAL A 24 2.73 23.01 7.38
C VAL A 24 3.66 23.41 8.51
N SER A 25 3.14 23.37 9.75
CA SER A 25 3.90 23.56 10.97
C SER A 25 3.84 22.29 11.82
N LEU A 26 4.99 21.88 12.35
CA LEU A 26 5.18 20.65 13.12
C LEU A 26 6.29 20.88 14.14
N SER A 27 6.16 20.32 15.35
CA SER A 27 7.20 20.37 16.37
C SER A 27 7.37 19.00 17.01
N VAL A 28 8.62 18.53 17.12
CA VAL A 28 9.00 17.24 17.73
C VAL A 28 9.96 17.50 18.88
N LYS A 29 9.69 16.93 20.04
CA LYS A 29 10.56 17.05 21.22
C LYS A 29 11.69 15.99 21.18
N PRO A 30 12.80 16.22 21.91
CA PRO A 30 13.80 15.17 22.16
C PRO A 30 13.14 13.93 22.80
N GLY A 31 13.47 12.72 22.31
CA GLY A 31 12.92 11.47 22.81
C GLY A 31 11.45 11.20 22.50
N GLU A 32 10.82 12.04 21.67
CA GLU A 32 9.40 11.89 21.29
C GLU A 32 9.24 10.95 20.10
N ILE A 33 8.26 10.04 20.17
CA ILE A 33 7.76 9.31 19.00
C ILE A 33 6.52 10.06 18.50
N HIS A 34 6.72 10.82 17.44
CA HIS A 34 5.70 11.70 16.86
C HIS A 34 5.13 11.09 15.58
N ALA A 35 3.83 10.85 15.55
CA ALA A 35 3.14 10.38 14.36
C ALA A 35 2.86 11.50 13.37
N VAL A 36 3.05 11.22 12.07
CA VAL A 36 2.47 12.03 10.99
C VAL A 36 1.42 11.19 10.28
N LEU A 37 0.16 11.51 10.58
CA LEU A 37 -1.01 10.77 10.14
C LEU A 37 -1.70 11.49 8.98
N GLY A 38 -2.32 10.77 8.07
CA GLY A 38 -3.08 11.32 6.95
C GLY A 38 -3.29 10.31 5.85
N GLU A 39 -4.23 10.57 4.95
CA GLU A 39 -4.49 9.73 3.79
C GLU A 39 -3.34 9.78 2.75
N ASN A 40 -3.40 8.89 1.76
CA ASN A 40 -2.50 8.94 0.62
C ASN A 40 -2.75 10.26 -0.15
N GLY A 41 -1.67 10.97 -0.49
CA GLY A 41 -1.76 12.30 -1.10
C GLY A 41 -1.96 13.46 -0.10
N ALA A 42 -1.99 13.21 1.21
CA ALA A 42 -2.08 14.26 2.23
C ALA A 42 -0.80 15.13 2.34
N GLY A 43 0.28 14.79 1.63
CA GLY A 43 1.54 15.53 1.64
C GLY A 43 2.62 14.98 2.60
N LYS A 44 2.36 13.88 3.32
CA LYS A 44 3.28 13.31 4.33
C LYS A 44 4.66 13.00 3.75
N SER A 45 4.73 12.17 2.71
CA SER A 45 6.03 11.77 2.11
C SER A 45 6.76 12.94 1.47
N THR A 46 6.05 13.97 0.97
CA THR A 46 6.68 15.20 0.50
C THR A 46 7.32 15.96 1.68
N LEU A 47 6.61 16.09 2.80
CA LEU A 47 7.12 16.72 4.00
C LEU A 47 8.38 16.00 4.52
N MET A 48 8.37 14.66 4.55
CA MET A 48 9.55 13.86 4.97
C MET A 48 10.72 14.06 4.03
N LYS A 49 10.49 14.06 2.71
CA LYS A 49 11.53 14.35 1.72
C LYS A 49 12.11 15.76 1.86
N ILE A 50 11.33 16.73 2.31
CA ILE A 50 11.80 18.08 2.63
C ILE A 50 12.71 18.04 3.87
N ILE A 51 12.29 17.39 4.95
CA ILE A 51 13.08 17.28 6.19
C ILE A 51 14.40 16.51 5.93
N TYR A 52 14.36 15.51 5.05
CA TYR A 52 15.54 14.72 4.68
C TYR A 52 16.39 15.38 3.58
N GLY A 53 15.98 16.54 3.04
CA GLY A 53 16.73 17.25 2.01
C GLY A 53 16.64 16.66 0.60
N ALA A 54 15.76 15.69 0.36
CA ALA A 54 15.54 15.13 -0.98
C ALA A 54 14.66 16.05 -1.86
N VAL A 55 13.90 16.94 -1.26
CA VAL A 55 13.06 17.95 -1.91
C VAL A 55 13.25 19.30 -1.22
N LYS A 56 13.45 20.36 -2.00
CA LYS A 56 13.53 21.73 -1.47
C LYS A 56 12.14 22.30 -1.23
N PRO A 57 11.85 22.90 -0.06
CA PRO A 57 10.62 23.63 0.17
C PRO A 57 10.60 24.91 -0.68
N ASP A 58 9.40 25.40 -1.00
CA ASP A 58 9.21 26.67 -1.69
C ASP A 58 9.02 27.83 -0.70
N GLY A 59 8.72 27.55 0.58
CA GLY A 59 8.58 28.51 1.66
C GLY A 59 8.63 27.86 3.03
N GLY A 60 8.68 28.69 4.06
CA GLY A 60 8.77 28.26 5.46
C GLY A 60 10.20 28.16 5.98
N LYS A 61 10.34 27.70 7.23
CA LYS A 61 11.63 27.54 7.91
C LYS A 61 11.70 26.18 8.59
N ILE A 62 12.91 25.60 8.62
CA ILE A 62 13.23 24.38 9.35
C ILE A 62 14.21 24.76 10.47
N ARG A 63 13.88 24.36 11.70
CA ARG A 63 14.82 24.45 12.83
C ARG A 63 15.11 23.07 13.36
N PHE A 64 16.38 22.81 13.63
CA PHE A 64 16.86 21.57 14.23
C PHE A 64 17.67 21.91 15.46
N ASN A 65 17.32 21.32 16.61
CA ASN A 65 17.89 21.65 17.92
C ASN A 65 17.84 23.18 18.23
N GLY A 66 16.74 23.84 17.85
CA GLY A 66 16.54 25.28 18.06
C GLY A 66 17.22 26.19 17.05
N GLN A 67 18.11 25.69 16.21
CA GLN A 67 18.82 26.47 15.18
C GLN A 67 18.12 26.36 13.82
N THR A 68 18.00 27.47 13.11
CA THR A 68 17.50 27.47 11.72
C THR A 68 18.53 26.80 10.82
N VAL A 69 18.10 25.78 10.09
CA VAL A 69 18.94 25.00 9.18
C VAL A 69 18.42 25.06 7.75
N HIS A 70 19.34 24.97 6.81
CA HIS A 70 19.03 24.77 5.40
C HIS A 70 19.53 23.39 4.97
N ILE A 71 18.62 22.49 4.59
CA ILE A 71 18.96 21.09 4.25
C ILE A 71 18.86 20.97 2.72
N ALA A 72 19.98 21.08 2.04
CA ALA A 72 20.03 21.10 0.59
C ALA A 72 19.99 19.70 -0.04
N ASN A 73 20.43 18.67 0.70
CA ASN A 73 20.53 17.29 0.23
C ASN A 73 20.54 16.28 1.42
N PRO A 74 20.34 14.98 1.15
CA PRO A 74 20.34 13.95 2.19
C PRO A 74 21.65 13.80 2.95
N GLN A 75 22.78 14.20 2.36
CA GLN A 75 24.08 14.15 3.04
C GLN A 75 24.15 15.20 4.17
N GLU A 76 23.65 16.39 3.94
CA GLU A 76 23.53 17.41 4.97
C GLU A 76 22.55 17.01 6.08
N ALA A 77 21.42 16.40 5.73
CA ALA A 77 20.49 15.85 6.72
C ALA A 77 21.20 14.84 7.65
N ARG A 78 21.98 13.91 7.09
CA ARG A 78 22.76 12.95 7.88
C ARG A 78 23.81 13.62 8.76
N ARG A 79 24.50 14.66 8.29
CA ARG A 79 25.46 15.43 9.10
C ARG A 79 24.81 16.12 10.29
N LEU A 80 23.54 16.55 10.14
CA LEU A 80 22.74 17.10 11.22
C LEU A 80 22.22 16.02 12.18
N GLY A 81 22.39 14.74 11.87
CA GLY A 81 21.85 13.63 12.64
C GLY A 81 20.41 13.29 12.30
N ILE A 82 19.97 13.50 11.05
CA ILE A 82 18.66 13.10 10.54
C ILE A 82 18.85 11.90 9.60
N SER A 83 18.19 10.78 9.88
CA SER A 83 18.19 9.59 9.03
C SER A 83 16.77 9.19 8.67
N MET A 84 16.63 8.52 7.53
CA MET A 84 15.32 8.12 7.01
C MET A 84 15.34 6.67 6.51
N VAL A 85 14.31 5.92 6.90
CA VAL A 85 13.93 4.63 6.34
C VAL A 85 12.73 4.87 5.42
N PHE A 86 12.90 4.49 4.16
CA PHE A 86 11.88 4.74 3.12
C PHE A 86 10.83 3.62 3.11
N GLN A 87 9.67 3.92 2.54
CA GLN A 87 8.57 2.97 2.34
C GLN A 87 8.96 1.77 1.45
N HIS A 88 9.79 2.02 0.42
CA HIS A 88 10.35 0.98 -0.43
C HIS A 88 11.82 0.78 -0.08
N PHE A 89 12.25 -0.47 0.00
CA PHE A 89 13.63 -0.77 0.31
C PHE A 89 14.58 -0.17 -0.73
N SER A 90 15.63 0.48 -0.23
CA SER A 90 16.69 1.06 -1.06
C SER A 90 17.94 0.18 -1.00
N LEU A 91 17.73 -1.14 -1.12
CA LEU A 91 18.78 -2.15 -1.08
C LEU A 91 19.06 -2.69 -2.48
N PHE A 92 20.32 -2.99 -2.76
CA PHE A 92 20.76 -3.66 -3.98
C PHE A 92 20.75 -5.16 -3.73
N ASP A 93 19.92 -5.89 -4.45
CA ASP A 93 19.69 -7.32 -4.28
C ASP A 93 20.94 -8.17 -4.49
N THR A 94 21.84 -7.73 -5.38
CA THR A 94 23.08 -8.42 -5.73
C THR A 94 24.19 -8.28 -4.71
N LEU A 95 24.07 -7.36 -3.78
CA LEU A 95 25.06 -7.07 -2.75
C LEU A 95 24.72 -7.75 -1.42
N SER A 96 25.73 -8.00 -0.58
CA SER A 96 25.55 -8.40 0.80
C SER A 96 24.94 -7.30 1.67
N VAL A 97 24.48 -7.63 2.85
CA VAL A 97 23.98 -6.68 3.85
C VAL A 97 25.10 -5.65 4.19
N ALA A 98 26.32 -6.12 4.44
CA ALA A 98 27.44 -5.25 4.78
C ALA A 98 27.79 -4.27 3.64
N GLU A 99 27.80 -4.74 2.40
CA GLU A 99 28.06 -3.86 1.24
C GLU A 99 26.96 -2.82 1.07
N ASN A 100 25.67 -3.19 1.21
CA ASN A 100 24.56 -2.25 1.17
C ASN A 100 24.64 -1.16 2.24
N VAL A 101 25.04 -1.53 3.44
CA VAL A 101 25.22 -0.59 4.55
C VAL A 101 26.44 0.30 4.30
N TRP A 102 27.54 -0.29 3.84
CA TRP A 102 28.78 0.44 3.52
C TRP A 102 28.60 1.53 2.46
N LEU A 103 27.71 1.32 1.47
CA LEU A 103 27.38 2.35 0.46
C LEU A 103 26.89 3.66 1.09
N GLY A 104 26.25 3.61 2.25
CA GLY A 104 25.70 4.77 2.97
C GLY A 104 26.64 5.40 4.02
N LEU A 105 27.76 4.76 4.32
CA LEU A 105 28.70 5.18 5.35
C LEU A 105 29.97 5.87 4.81
N ASP A 106 30.84 6.28 5.69
CA ASP A 106 32.15 6.85 5.37
C ASP A 106 33.02 5.78 4.67
N LYS A 107 33.61 6.14 3.55
CA LYS A 107 34.43 5.26 2.72
C LYS A 107 35.80 4.92 3.35
N SER A 108 36.16 5.56 4.45
CA SER A 108 37.37 5.20 5.23
C SER A 108 37.23 3.88 5.99
N LEU A 109 35.98 3.38 6.20
CA LEU A 109 35.70 2.13 6.88
C LEU A 109 35.93 0.93 5.96
N SER A 110 36.61 -0.10 6.46
CA SER A 110 36.65 -1.40 5.76
C SER A 110 35.30 -2.12 5.81
N LEU A 111 35.07 -3.04 4.89
CA LEU A 111 33.84 -3.84 4.88
C LEU A 111 33.74 -4.70 6.16
N GLU A 112 34.86 -5.15 6.70
CA GLU A 112 34.91 -5.93 7.93
C GLU A 112 34.53 -5.09 9.16
N ASP A 113 35.02 -3.83 9.25
CA ASP A 113 34.58 -2.88 10.29
C ASP A 113 33.07 -2.63 10.22
N VAL A 114 32.52 -2.49 9.02
CA VAL A 114 31.08 -2.31 8.83
C VAL A 114 30.31 -3.57 9.25
N ALA A 115 30.79 -4.75 8.88
CA ALA A 115 30.17 -6.01 9.29
C ALA A 115 30.17 -6.17 10.82
N GLN A 116 31.25 -5.78 11.48
CA GLN A 116 31.37 -5.80 12.95
C GLN A 116 30.38 -4.82 13.60
N ARG A 117 30.28 -3.57 13.10
CA ARG A 117 29.31 -2.59 13.60
C ARG A 117 27.86 -3.03 13.39
N ILE A 118 27.56 -3.73 12.29
CA ILE A 118 26.24 -4.33 12.06
C ILE A 118 25.93 -5.34 13.15
N ARG A 119 26.84 -6.27 13.47
CA ARG A 119 26.64 -7.28 14.52
C ARG A 119 26.41 -6.63 15.89
N GLU A 120 27.21 -5.63 16.24
CA GLU A 120 27.08 -4.90 17.50
C GLU A 120 25.71 -4.20 17.59
N THR A 121 25.32 -3.45 16.54
CA THR A 121 24.02 -2.77 16.50
C THR A 121 22.86 -3.77 16.54
N ALA A 122 22.98 -4.86 15.77
CA ALA A 122 22.00 -5.94 15.75
C ALA A 122 21.79 -6.56 17.13
N SER A 123 22.89 -6.81 17.84
CA SER A 123 22.85 -7.37 19.21
C SER A 123 22.19 -6.41 20.22
N VAL A 124 22.53 -5.11 20.17
CA VAL A 124 21.98 -4.10 21.09
C VAL A 124 20.47 -3.94 20.94
N TYR A 125 19.97 -3.98 19.71
CA TYR A 125 18.55 -3.73 19.40
C TYR A 125 17.75 -4.99 19.07
N GLY A 126 18.34 -6.19 19.17
CA GLY A 126 17.64 -7.45 18.84
C GLY A 126 17.22 -7.55 17.37
N LEU A 127 18.02 -6.97 16.47
CA LEU A 127 17.79 -6.94 15.02
C LEU A 127 18.68 -7.96 14.29
N ASP A 128 18.68 -9.21 14.73
CA ASP A 128 19.57 -10.26 14.22
C ASP A 128 19.59 -10.32 12.70
N ILE A 129 20.78 -10.17 12.12
CA ILE A 129 21.06 -10.28 10.69
C ILE A 129 22.51 -10.70 10.46
N ASP A 130 22.76 -11.56 9.49
CA ASP A 130 24.11 -11.89 9.04
C ASP A 130 24.60 -10.82 8.05
N PRO A 131 25.68 -10.08 8.36
CA PRO A 131 26.21 -9.03 7.49
C PRO A 131 26.70 -9.53 6.12
N MET A 132 27.12 -10.79 6.03
CA MET A 132 27.67 -11.34 4.79
C MET A 132 26.61 -11.96 3.88
N ARG A 133 25.39 -12.06 4.34
CA ARG A 133 24.28 -12.67 3.59
C ARG A 133 23.86 -11.77 2.41
N PRO A 134 23.71 -12.31 1.19
CA PRO A 134 23.21 -11.56 0.04
C PRO A 134 21.76 -11.11 0.23
N VAL A 135 21.44 -9.86 -0.16
CA VAL A 135 20.12 -9.26 0.10
C VAL A 135 18.98 -10.01 -0.58
N HIS A 136 19.18 -10.54 -1.79
CA HIS A 136 18.15 -11.32 -2.51
C HIS A 136 17.71 -12.59 -1.77
N THR A 137 18.47 -13.06 -0.77
CA THR A 137 18.09 -14.23 0.05
C THR A 137 17.30 -13.86 1.30
N LEU A 138 17.12 -12.57 1.56
CA LEU A 138 16.45 -12.06 2.76
C LEU A 138 14.94 -12.06 2.59
N GLY A 139 14.25 -12.43 3.65
CA GLY A 139 12.81 -12.16 3.76
C GLY A 139 12.55 -10.65 3.98
N VAL A 140 11.33 -10.21 3.67
CA VAL A 140 10.92 -8.80 3.76
C VAL A 140 11.17 -8.20 5.15
N GLY A 141 10.91 -8.95 6.22
CA GLY A 141 11.19 -8.53 7.60
C GLY A 141 12.69 -8.40 7.89
N GLU A 142 13.55 -9.17 7.22
CA GLU A 142 15.00 -9.06 7.32
C GLU A 142 15.50 -7.83 6.58
N MET A 143 14.99 -7.56 5.37
CA MET A 143 15.31 -6.32 4.63
C MET A 143 14.95 -5.07 5.44
N GLN A 144 13.81 -5.09 6.14
CA GLN A 144 13.42 -3.99 7.04
C GLN A 144 14.42 -3.79 8.18
N ARG A 145 14.92 -4.89 8.78
CA ARG A 145 15.98 -4.80 9.81
C ARG A 145 17.26 -4.18 9.26
N VAL A 146 17.67 -4.57 8.05
CA VAL A 146 18.85 -3.99 7.37
C VAL A 146 18.70 -2.48 7.19
N GLU A 147 17.53 -2.00 6.71
CA GLU A 147 17.27 -0.57 6.55
C GLU A 147 17.34 0.19 7.88
N ILE A 148 16.81 -0.39 8.95
CA ILE A 148 16.86 0.21 10.28
C ILE A 148 18.30 0.24 10.80
N ILE A 149 19.06 -0.86 10.71
CA ILE A 149 20.46 -0.91 11.11
C ILE A 149 21.28 0.13 10.31
N ARG A 150 21.08 0.21 9.00
CA ARG A 150 21.74 1.21 8.15
C ARG A 150 21.48 2.63 8.63
N ALA A 151 20.24 2.94 8.99
CA ALA A 151 19.89 4.24 9.55
C ALA A 151 20.51 4.47 10.92
N LEU A 152 20.55 3.47 11.81
CA LEU A 152 21.11 3.57 13.16
C LEU A 152 22.62 3.75 13.18
N LEU A 153 23.34 3.14 12.23
CA LEU A 153 24.79 3.27 12.12
C LEU A 153 25.26 4.69 11.79
N THR A 154 24.38 5.56 11.34
CA THR A 154 24.66 7.00 11.19
C THR A 154 24.48 7.78 12.50
N ASN A 155 24.15 7.12 13.61
CA ASN A 155 23.89 7.68 14.93
C ASN A 155 22.89 8.86 14.91
N PRO A 156 21.64 8.65 14.44
CA PRO A 156 20.70 9.73 14.25
C PRO A 156 20.15 10.27 15.57
N GLN A 157 19.96 11.58 15.63
CA GLN A 157 19.17 12.25 16.66
C GLN A 157 17.66 12.29 16.31
N LEU A 158 17.36 12.24 15.00
CA LEU A 158 16.01 12.12 14.46
C LEU A 158 15.95 10.99 13.42
N LEU A 159 15.10 10.00 13.68
CA LEU A 159 14.84 8.90 12.77
C LEU A 159 13.46 9.09 12.13
N ILE A 160 13.40 9.13 10.81
CA ILE A 160 12.17 9.20 10.03
C ILE A 160 11.87 7.79 9.51
N LEU A 161 10.65 7.30 9.73
CA LEU A 161 10.17 6.00 9.29
C LEU A 161 8.91 6.20 8.44
N ASP A 162 8.99 5.93 7.13
CA ASP A 162 7.87 6.10 6.20
C ASP A 162 7.20 4.74 5.95
N GLU A 163 6.04 4.52 6.59
CA GLU A 163 5.24 3.28 6.56
C GLU A 163 6.05 1.98 6.82
N PRO A 164 6.84 1.91 7.91
CA PRO A 164 7.82 0.84 8.10
C PRO A 164 7.20 -0.55 8.34
N THR A 165 5.89 -0.63 8.56
CA THR A 165 5.17 -1.86 8.91
C THR A 165 4.27 -2.37 7.77
N SER A 166 4.31 -1.74 6.60
CA SER A 166 3.39 -2.05 5.50
C SER A 166 3.48 -3.51 5.02
N VAL A 167 4.65 -4.12 5.17
CA VAL A 167 4.98 -5.48 4.69
C VAL A 167 5.38 -6.44 5.82
N LEU A 168 5.23 -6.03 7.08
CA LEU A 168 5.62 -6.83 8.24
C LEU A 168 4.45 -7.65 8.80
N THR A 169 4.80 -8.83 9.35
CA THR A 169 3.84 -9.61 10.17
C THR A 169 3.57 -8.90 11.50
N PRO A 170 2.43 -9.15 12.16
CA PRO A 170 2.12 -8.55 13.47
C PRO A 170 3.23 -8.76 14.51
N GLN A 171 3.83 -9.96 14.54
CA GLN A 171 4.93 -10.27 15.46
C GLN A 171 6.20 -9.44 15.16
N ALA A 172 6.49 -9.19 13.88
CA ALA A 172 7.61 -8.33 13.48
C ALA A 172 7.35 -6.85 13.82
N VAL A 173 6.10 -6.40 13.72
CA VAL A 173 5.69 -5.04 14.14
C VAL A 173 5.92 -4.82 15.63
N GLU A 174 5.53 -5.78 16.49
CA GLU A 174 5.74 -5.67 17.93
C GLU A 174 7.24 -5.60 18.27
N LYS A 175 8.08 -6.42 17.64
CA LYS A 175 9.54 -6.36 17.81
C LYS A 175 10.09 -4.98 17.40
N LEU A 176 9.64 -4.45 16.26
CA LEU A 176 10.03 -3.11 15.82
C LEU A 176 9.63 -2.05 16.87
N PHE A 177 8.44 -2.13 17.43
CA PHE A 177 7.96 -1.16 18.43
C PHE A 177 8.80 -1.18 19.71
N VAL A 178 9.28 -2.35 20.13
CA VAL A 178 10.23 -2.46 21.27
C VAL A 178 11.50 -1.67 20.96
N VAL A 179 12.07 -1.85 19.77
CA VAL A 179 13.28 -1.12 19.33
C VAL A 179 13.03 0.40 19.30
N LEU A 180 11.90 0.84 18.75
CA LEU A 180 11.59 2.26 18.65
C LEU A 180 11.40 2.91 20.03
N ARG A 181 10.74 2.22 20.97
CA ARG A 181 10.62 2.70 22.36
C ARG A 181 11.99 2.79 23.07
N GLN A 182 12.87 1.82 22.84
CA GLN A 182 14.24 1.87 23.36
C GLN A 182 14.99 3.09 22.81
N LEU A 183 14.98 3.31 21.50
CA LEU A 183 15.62 4.46 20.87
C LEU A 183 15.09 5.80 21.41
N ALA A 184 13.78 5.90 21.63
CA ALA A 184 13.16 7.08 22.22
C ALA A 184 13.61 7.29 23.67
N SER A 185 13.72 6.23 24.48
CA SER A 185 14.24 6.31 25.85
C SER A 185 15.70 6.72 25.91
N GLU A 186 16.49 6.46 24.87
CA GLU A 186 17.88 6.93 24.70
C GLU A 186 17.96 8.40 24.24
N GLY A 187 16.81 9.11 24.11
CA GLY A 187 16.73 10.52 23.71
C GLY A 187 16.70 10.78 22.20
N ARG A 188 16.60 9.73 21.38
CA ARG A 188 16.41 9.87 19.92
C ARG A 188 14.96 10.17 19.63
N SER A 189 14.71 11.15 18.76
CA SER A 189 13.35 11.47 18.33
C SER A 189 12.98 10.66 17.10
N ILE A 190 11.70 10.30 16.96
CA ILE A 190 11.21 9.47 15.87
C ILE A 190 10.02 10.17 15.22
N LEU A 191 10.08 10.37 13.89
CA LEU A 191 8.93 10.70 13.06
C LEU A 191 8.41 9.40 12.43
N TYR A 192 7.21 9.01 12.84
CA TYR A 192 6.57 7.77 12.43
C TYR A 192 5.41 8.06 11.50
N ILE A 193 5.52 7.71 10.22
CA ILE A 193 4.47 7.90 9.23
C ILE A 193 3.73 6.59 9.06
N SER A 194 2.42 6.62 9.30
CA SER A 194 1.53 5.48 9.05
C SER A 194 0.10 5.96 8.83
N HIS A 195 -0.70 5.13 8.23
CA HIS A 195 -2.17 5.29 8.15
C HIS A 195 -2.89 4.27 9.05
N LYS A 196 -2.17 3.41 9.76
CA LYS A 196 -2.70 2.37 10.65
C LYS A 196 -2.91 2.94 12.05
N LEU A 197 -4.15 3.29 12.37
CA LEU A 197 -4.50 4.00 13.62
C LEU A 197 -4.12 3.24 14.89
N HIS A 198 -4.24 1.90 14.89
CA HIS A 198 -3.88 1.08 16.04
C HIS A 198 -2.38 1.14 16.35
N GLU A 199 -1.51 1.19 15.32
CA GLU A 199 -0.06 1.34 15.48
C GLU A 199 0.28 2.68 16.13
N ILE A 200 -0.32 3.76 15.61
CA ILE A 200 -0.09 5.12 16.10
C ILE A 200 -0.52 5.25 17.55
N ARG A 201 -1.69 4.72 17.91
CA ARG A 201 -2.20 4.76 19.29
C ARG A 201 -1.37 3.92 20.27
N SER A 202 -0.76 2.83 19.81
CA SER A 202 0.06 1.96 20.67
C SER A 202 1.49 2.46 20.83
N LEU A 203 2.04 3.15 19.81
CA LEU A 203 3.47 3.52 19.78
C LEU A 203 3.71 4.98 20.08
N CYS A 204 2.92 5.90 19.49
CA CYS A 204 3.25 7.33 19.46
C CYS A 204 2.71 8.10 20.66
N THR A 205 3.45 9.13 21.07
CA THR A 205 3.09 10.00 22.21
C THR A 205 2.50 11.34 21.77
N ALA A 206 2.68 11.70 20.51
CA ALA A 206 2.10 12.89 19.85
C ALA A 206 1.79 12.56 18.40
N CYS A 207 0.84 13.27 17.83
CA CYS A 207 0.39 13.07 16.47
C CYS A 207 0.06 14.41 15.79
N THR A 208 0.56 14.60 14.57
CA THR A 208 0.11 15.65 13.65
C THR A 208 -0.68 15.01 12.52
N VAL A 209 -1.94 15.42 12.36
CA VAL A 209 -2.81 14.90 11.30
C VAL A 209 -2.79 15.85 10.11
N MET A 210 -2.58 15.30 8.92
CA MET A 210 -2.51 16.05 7.65
C MET A 210 -3.64 15.62 6.71
N ARG A 211 -4.24 16.61 6.03
CA ARG A 211 -5.23 16.40 4.98
C ARG A 211 -5.05 17.45 3.89
N ALA A 212 -4.97 17.03 2.62
CA ALA A 212 -4.84 17.90 1.45
C ALA A 212 -3.71 18.94 1.60
N GLY A 213 -2.54 18.52 2.11
CA GLY A 213 -1.35 19.36 2.28
C GLY A 213 -1.33 20.22 3.52
N ARG A 214 -2.36 20.21 4.37
CA ARG A 214 -2.49 21.06 5.56
C ARG A 214 -2.56 20.22 6.83
N VAL A 215 -2.15 20.81 7.97
CA VAL A 215 -2.39 20.25 9.30
C VAL A 215 -3.84 20.49 9.69
N THR A 216 -4.55 19.42 10.04
CA THR A 216 -5.96 19.45 10.47
C THR A 216 -6.12 19.21 11.96
N GLY A 217 -5.10 18.70 12.65
CA GLY A 217 -5.13 18.50 14.09
C GLY A 217 -3.77 18.08 14.64
N ILE A 218 -3.55 18.39 15.91
CA ILE A 218 -2.41 17.93 16.72
C ILE A 218 -2.99 17.37 18.00
N CYS A 219 -2.65 16.13 18.35
CA CYS A 219 -3.23 15.44 19.52
C CYS A 219 -2.26 14.43 20.14
N ASP A 220 -2.58 13.94 21.32
CA ASP A 220 -2.03 12.69 21.87
C ASP A 220 -2.89 11.52 21.37
N PRO A 221 -2.37 10.68 20.48
CA PRO A 221 -3.17 9.62 19.85
C PRO A 221 -3.66 8.56 20.83
N ARG A 222 -3.05 8.46 22.01
CA ARG A 222 -3.45 7.51 23.06
C ARG A 222 -4.78 7.92 23.72
N GLN A 223 -5.11 9.20 23.68
CA GLN A 223 -6.36 9.78 24.23
C GLN A 223 -7.48 9.84 23.17
N GLU A 224 -7.14 9.60 21.89
CA GLU A 224 -8.08 9.66 20.78
C GLU A 224 -8.71 8.29 20.49
N THR A 225 -9.90 8.31 19.91
CA THR A 225 -10.54 7.11 19.35
C THR A 225 -10.12 6.91 17.88
N ASN A 226 -10.31 5.70 17.34
CA ASN A 226 -10.09 5.49 15.89
C ASN A 226 -11.07 6.34 15.06
N ALA A 227 -12.27 6.60 15.56
CA ALA A 227 -13.28 7.44 14.89
C ALA A 227 -12.83 8.90 14.83
N SER A 228 -12.35 9.48 15.97
CA SER A 228 -11.88 10.86 16.01
C SER A 228 -10.65 11.09 15.11
N LEU A 229 -9.67 10.18 15.15
CA LEU A 229 -8.51 10.24 14.26
C LEU A 229 -8.92 10.11 12.79
N SER A 230 -9.83 9.19 12.45
CA SER A 230 -10.37 9.06 11.10
C SER A 230 -11.07 10.33 10.64
N GLN A 231 -11.86 10.96 11.51
CA GLN A 231 -12.54 12.21 11.20
C GLN A 231 -11.55 13.35 10.89
N LEU A 232 -10.46 13.45 11.65
CA LEU A 232 -9.39 14.44 11.37
C LEU A 232 -8.70 14.18 10.03
N MET A 233 -8.50 12.89 9.67
CA MET A 233 -7.86 12.49 8.42
C MET A 233 -8.73 12.72 7.19
N ILE A 234 -10.00 12.27 7.25
CA ILE A 234 -10.91 12.18 6.10
C ILE A 234 -11.82 13.41 6.05
N GLY A 235 -12.20 13.95 7.22
CA GLY A 235 -13.13 15.05 7.38
C GLY A 235 -14.60 14.61 7.51
N SER A 236 -14.87 13.32 7.41
CA SER A 236 -16.18 12.69 7.65
C SER A 236 -15.97 11.39 8.39
N LEU A 237 -16.95 10.96 9.17
CA LEU A 237 -16.94 9.62 9.75
C LEU A 237 -17.13 8.59 8.64
N PRO A 238 -16.35 7.49 8.64
CA PRO A 238 -16.64 6.36 7.75
C PRO A 238 -18.08 5.91 7.97
N ALA A 239 -18.82 5.68 6.88
CA ALA A 239 -20.17 5.13 6.98
C ALA A 239 -20.11 3.75 7.70
N GLU A 240 -20.94 3.55 8.69
CA GLU A 240 -21.11 2.23 9.31
C GLU A 240 -21.67 1.27 8.26
N LEU A 241 -21.01 0.12 8.11
CA LEU A 241 -21.49 -0.93 7.22
C LEU A 241 -22.73 -1.55 7.88
N ASN A 242 -23.91 -1.18 7.43
CA ASN A 242 -25.16 -1.85 7.79
C ASN A 242 -25.23 -3.21 7.07
N VAL A 243 -24.71 -4.24 7.71
CA VAL A 243 -24.87 -5.62 7.24
C VAL A 243 -26.32 -6.01 7.43
N ARG A 244 -27.09 -6.00 6.32
CA ARG A 244 -28.45 -6.56 6.35
C ARG A 244 -28.37 -8.07 6.44
N ALA A 245 -29.04 -8.65 7.44
CA ALA A 245 -29.23 -10.09 7.50
C ALA A 245 -29.90 -10.55 6.19
N HIS A 246 -29.21 -11.36 5.41
CA HIS A 246 -29.73 -11.93 4.17
C HIS A 246 -29.76 -13.46 4.30
N GLN A 247 -30.83 -14.08 3.82
CA GLN A 247 -30.88 -15.54 3.73
C GLN A 247 -30.12 -15.96 2.47
N PRO A 248 -29.08 -16.80 2.58
CA PRO A 248 -28.33 -17.27 1.42
C PRO A 248 -29.24 -18.02 0.43
N GLY A 249 -29.13 -17.66 -0.85
CA GLY A 249 -29.83 -18.31 -1.94
C GLY A 249 -29.16 -19.62 -2.40
N PRO A 250 -29.40 -20.08 -3.64
CA PRO A 250 -28.78 -21.27 -4.21
C PRO A 250 -27.25 -21.11 -4.35
N SER A 251 -26.55 -22.24 -4.43
CA SER A 251 -25.09 -22.24 -4.67
C SER A 251 -24.76 -21.61 -6.02
N VAL A 252 -23.87 -20.63 -6.02
CA VAL A 252 -23.34 -19.94 -7.22
C VAL A 252 -21.96 -20.48 -7.60
N LEU A 253 -21.14 -20.85 -6.62
CA LEU A 253 -19.84 -21.48 -6.80
C LEU A 253 -19.73 -22.70 -5.89
N SER A 254 -19.28 -23.82 -6.44
CA SER A 254 -18.84 -24.98 -5.68
C SER A 254 -17.43 -25.36 -6.09
N VAL A 255 -16.53 -25.46 -5.12
CA VAL A 255 -15.19 -26.00 -5.28
C VAL A 255 -15.13 -27.36 -4.58
N ASN A 256 -14.84 -28.39 -5.33
CA ASN A 256 -14.91 -29.77 -4.88
C ASN A 256 -13.58 -30.46 -5.11
N ASP A 257 -12.90 -30.81 -4.04
CA ASP A 257 -11.64 -31.55 -4.05
C ASP A 257 -10.64 -31.03 -5.08
N LEU A 258 -10.43 -29.72 -5.06
CA LEU A 258 -9.51 -29.09 -5.99
C LEU A 258 -8.07 -29.38 -5.58
N HIS A 259 -7.39 -30.12 -6.45
CA HIS A 259 -5.95 -30.34 -6.40
C HIS A 259 -5.30 -29.68 -7.61
N LEU A 260 -4.28 -28.85 -7.38
CA LEU A 260 -3.55 -28.21 -8.46
C LEU A 260 -2.09 -28.01 -8.05
N ARG A 261 -1.19 -28.61 -8.80
CA ARG A 261 0.24 -28.46 -8.58
C ARG A 261 0.71 -27.12 -9.13
N SER A 262 1.52 -26.39 -8.36
CA SER A 262 2.13 -25.16 -8.83
C SER A 262 3.22 -25.42 -9.87
N ASP A 263 3.25 -24.63 -10.94
CA ASP A 263 4.35 -24.61 -11.90
C ASP A 263 5.50 -23.68 -11.47
N ASP A 264 5.21 -22.77 -10.52
CA ASP A 264 6.22 -21.90 -9.92
C ASP A 264 7.01 -22.71 -8.88
N PRO A 265 8.35 -22.82 -8.98
CA PRO A 265 9.17 -23.51 -7.98
C PRO A 265 9.01 -22.97 -6.55
N PHE A 266 8.56 -21.72 -6.41
CA PHE A 266 8.28 -21.07 -5.13
C PHE A 266 6.77 -20.96 -4.82
N GLY A 267 5.93 -21.51 -5.67
CA GLY A 267 4.48 -21.53 -5.50
C GLY A 267 4.03 -22.64 -4.55
N VAL A 268 2.75 -22.62 -4.22
CA VAL A 268 2.13 -23.55 -3.28
C VAL A 268 1.14 -24.45 -4.02
N ASP A 269 1.26 -25.77 -3.81
CA ASP A 269 0.29 -26.74 -4.33
C ASP A 269 -1.05 -26.57 -3.59
N LEU A 270 -2.14 -26.49 -4.33
CA LEU A 270 -3.49 -26.59 -3.77
C LEU A 270 -3.81 -28.06 -3.52
N GLN A 271 -4.27 -28.37 -2.32
CA GLN A 271 -4.59 -29.74 -1.91
C GLN A 271 -5.96 -29.79 -1.22
N SER A 272 -6.84 -30.64 -1.75
CA SER A 272 -8.18 -30.92 -1.17
C SER A 272 -8.97 -29.67 -0.80
N ILE A 273 -9.04 -28.68 -1.71
CA ILE A 273 -9.79 -27.45 -1.44
C ILE A 273 -11.28 -27.71 -1.64
N HIS A 274 -12.08 -27.47 -0.60
CA HIS A 274 -13.53 -27.59 -0.61
C HIS A 274 -14.20 -26.36 -0.02
N PHE A 275 -15.07 -25.72 -0.76
CA PHE A 275 -15.99 -24.70 -0.23
C PHE A 275 -17.10 -24.39 -1.23
N GLN A 276 -18.14 -23.70 -0.74
CA GLN A 276 -19.25 -23.21 -1.56
C GLN A 276 -19.49 -21.73 -1.28
N VAL A 277 -20.02 -21.04 -2.30
CA VAL A 277 -20.53 -19.66 -2.16
C VAL A 277 -21.97 -19.64 -2.69
N ARG A 278 -22.89 -19.12 -1.87
CA ARG A 278 -24.30 -19.01 -2.21
C ARG A 278 -24.64 -17.60 -2.71
N ALA A 279 -25.76 -17.47 -3.41
CA ALA A 279 -26.24 -16.16 -3.83
C ALA A 279 -26.52 -15.26 -2.61
N GLY A 280 -26.00 -14.03 -2.65
CA GLY A 280 -26.08 -13.08 -1.52
C GLY A 280 -25.12 -13.36 -0.37
N GLU A 281 -24.25 -14.34 -0.48
CA GLU A 281 -23.25 -14.69 0.54
C GLU A 281 -21.90 -14.03 0.23
N VAL A 282 -21.19 -13.61 1.27
CA VAL A 282 -19.80 -13.16 1.20
C VAL A 282 -18.93 -14.17 1.96
N VAL A 283 -18.08 -14.88 1.22
CA VAL A 283 -17.12 -15.84 1.79
C VAL A 283 -15.74 -15.21 1.82
N GLY A 284 -15.14 -15.12 3.01
CA GLY A 284 -13.77 -14.62 3.21
C GLY A 284 -12.76 -15.75 3.22
N ILE A 285 -11.72 -15.64 2.37
CA ILE A 285 -10.56 -16.53 2.38
C ILE A 285 -9.41 -15.80 3.04
N ALA A 286 -8.99 -16.27 4.21
CA ALA A 286 -7.94 -15.66 5.02
C ALA A 286 -6.75 -16.61 5.17
N GLY A 287 -5.55 -16.04 5.27
CA GLY A 287 -4.31 -16.77 5.49
C GLY A 287 -3.08 -15.85 5.44
N VAL A 288 -1.96 -16.35 5.91
CA VAL A 288 -0.66 -15.68 5.75
C VAL A 288 -0.27 -15.70 4.28
N SER A 289 0.35 -14.64 3.78
CA SER A 289 0.83 -14.57 2.40
C SER A 289 1.74 -15.77 2.07
N GLY A 290 1.55 -16.34 0.89
CA GLY A 290 2.30 -17.53 0.46
C GLY A 290 1.66 -18.88 0.83
N ASN A 291 0.40 -18.90 1.27
CA ASN A 291 -0.33 -20.15 1.58
C ASN A 291 -1.30 -20.58 0.47
N GLY A 292 -1.05 -20.21 -0.77
CA GLY A 292 -1.82 -20.70 -1.93
C GLY A 292 -3.01 -19.81 -2.32
N GLN A 293 -3.20 -18.64 -1.72
CA GLN A 293 -4.31 -17.74 -2.07
C GLN A 293 -4.21 -17.25 -3.51
N ARG A 294 -2.99 -17.01 -4.02
CA ARG A 294 -2.73 -16.58 -5.39
C ARG A 294 -3.04 -17.71 -6.37
N GLU A 295 -2.59 -18.91 -6.09
CA GLU A 295 -2.83 -20.10 -6.89
C GLU A 295 -4.33 -20.42 -6.95
N LEU A 296 -5.03 -20.30 -5.83
CA LEU A 296 -6.48 -20.45 -5.78
C LEU A 296 -7.19 -19.38 -6.62
N LEU A 297 -6.76 -18.11 -6.54
CA LEU A 297 -7.31 -17.05 -7.38
C LEU A 297 -7.13 -17.36 -8.87
N TYR A 298 -5.95 -17.83 -9.29
CA TYR A 298 -5.69 -18.21 -10.69
C TYR A 298 -6.58 -19.37 -11.16
N ALA A 299 -6.76 -20.38 -10.30
CA ALA A 299 -7.66 -21.49 -10.58
C ALA A 299 -9.11 -21.02 -10.69
N LEU A 300 -9.59 -20.14 -9.81
CA LEU A 300 -10.96 -19.63 -9.81
C LEU A 300 -11.23 -18.61 -10.92
N SER A 301 -10.28 -17.76 -11.27
CA SER A 301 -10.43 -16.79 -12.37
C SER A 301 -10.33 -17.44 -13.76
N GLY A 302 -9.72 -18.63 -13.83
CA GLY A 302 -9.45 -19.34 -15.09
C GLY A 302 -8.15 -18.90 -15.77
N GLU A 303 -7.29 -18.15 -15.08
CA GLU A 303 -5.92 -17.87 -15.55
C GLU A 303 -5.08 -19.17 -15.53
N ASP A 304 -5.33 -20.04 -14.55
CA ASP A 304 -4.88 -21.43 -14.59
C ASP A 304 -6.05 -22.34 -14.98
N THR A 305 -5.92 -22.99 -16.13
CA THR A 305 -6.95 -23.88 -16.72
C THR A 305 -6.70 -25.35 -16.49
N ARG A 306 -5.70 -25.73 -15.69
CA ARG A 306 -5.30 -27.12 -15.42
C ARG A 306 -6.18 -27.78 -14.34
N ALA A 307 -7.05 -27.04 -13.68
CA ALA A 307 -7.98 -27.57 -12.70
C ALA A 307 -8.88 -28.68 -13.31
N PRO A 308 -9.13 -29.80 -12.62
CA PRO A 308 -10.05 -30.84 -13.11
C PRO A 308 -11.43 -30.24 -13.42
N THR A 309 -12.08 -30.74 -14.50
CA THR A 309 -13.33 -30.17 -15.00
C THR A 309 -14.40 -29.99 -13.92
N GLN A 310 -14.58 -31.00 -13.05
CA GLN A 310 -15.62 -31.05 -12.02
C GLN A 310 -15.22 -30.37 -10.71
N SER A 311 -13.94 -29.97 -10.56
CA SER A 311 -13.46 -29.39 -9.30
C SER A 311 -13.95 -27.96 -9.05
N ILE A 312 -14.35 -27.25 -10.12
CA ILE A 312 -14.91 -25.89 -10.03
C ILE A 312 -16.21 -25.86 -10.83
N VAL A 313 -17.32 -25.53 -10.16
CA VAL A 313 -18.66 -25.51 -10.75
C VAL A 313 -19.29 -24.14 -10.51
N LEU A 314 -19.73 -23.46 -11.58
CA LEU A 314 -20.49 -22.20 -11.53
C LEU A 314 -21.96 -22.48 -11.75
N GLY A 315 -22.79 -22.32 -10.70
CA GLY A 315 -24.18 -22.76 -10.71
C GLY A 315 -24.29 -24.27 -10.98
N ALA A 316 -24.71 -24.65 -12.18
CA ALA A 316 -24.75 -26.04 -12.62
C ALA A 316 -23.66 -26.42 -13.64
N THR A 317 -22.78 -25.49 -14.01
CA THR A 317 -21.82 -25.67 -15.11
C THR A 317 -20.41 -25.93 -14.58
N PRO A 318 -19.81 -27.10 -14.90
CA PRO A 318 -18.42 -27.39 -14.60
C PRO A 318 -17.49 -26.53 -15.45
N VAL A 319 -16.57 -25.79 -14.82
CA VAL A 319 -15.72 -24.78 -15.48
C VAL A 319 -14.24 -24.93 -15.19
N GLY A 320 -13.81 -26.01 -14.55
CA GLY A 320 -12.43 -26.18 -14.08
C GLY A 320 -11.35 -25.87 -15.13
N HIS A 321 -11.54 -26.32 -16.37
CA HIS A 321 -10.63 -26.09 -17.50
C HIS A 321 -10.94 -24.87 -18.38
N TRP A 322 -11.93 -24.03 -17.99
CA TRP A 322 -12.31 -22.86 -18.78
C TRP A 322 -11.40 -21.66 -18.48
N GLY A 323 -11.03 -20.94 -19.54
CA GLY A 323 -10.31 -19.68 -19.43
C GLY A 323 -11.20 -18.51 -18.95
N PRO A 324 -10.62 -17.36 -18.63
CA PRO A 324 -11.30 -16.22 -18.05
C PRO A 324 -12.47 -15.69 -18.90
N GLU A 325 -12.33 -15.66 -20.22
CA GLU A 325 -13.37 -15.16 -21.14
C GLU A 325 -14.67 -15.96 -21.00
N ARG A 326 -14.59 -17.30 -21.03
CA ARG A 326 -15.76 -18.16 -20.88
C ARG A 326 -16.40 -18.07 -19.50
N ARG A 327 -15.58 -18.00 -18.44
CA ARG A 327 -16.09 -17.84 -17.06
C ARG A 327 -16.76 -16.48 -16.89
N ARG A 328 -16.21 -15.43 -17.50
CA ARG A 328 -16.82 -14.08 -17.52
C ARG A 328 -18.18 -14.09 -18.22
N ALA A 329 -18.31 -14.79 -19.34
CA ALA A 329 -19.61 -14.95 -20.05
C ALA A 329 -20.65 -15.68 -19.18
N GLN A 330 -20.27 -16.51 -18.22
CA GLN A 330 -21.16 -17.12 -17.22
C GLN A 330 -21.50 -16.20 -16.04
N GLY A 331 -20.89 -15.01 -15.98
CA GLY A 331 -21.10 -14.02 -14.93
C GLY A 331 -20.10 -14.07 -13.77
N LEU A 332 -18.97 -14.79 -13.92
CA LEU A 332 -17.87 -14.69 -12.97
C LEU A 332 -16.97 -13.51 -13.35
N HIS A 333 -16.85 -12.56 -12.45
CA HIS A 333 -15.95 -11.43 -12.59
C HIS A 333 -14.90 -11.45 -11.46
N PHE A 334 -13.73 -10.83 -11.69
CA PHE A 334 -12.74 -10.75 -10.64
C PHE A 334 -11.95 -9.43 -10.65
N VAL A 335 -11.52 -9.05 -9.46
CA VAL A 335 -10.64 -7.92 -9.20
C VAL A 335 -9.32 -8.48 -8.66
N PRO A 336 -8.23 -8.41 -9.42
CA PRO A 336 -6.92 -8.88 -8.97
C PRO A 336 -6.30 -7.93 -7.94
N GLU A 337 -5.28 -8.42 -7.25
CA GLU A 337 -4.47 -7.63 -6.32
C GLU A 337 -3.66 -6.57 -7.07
N GLU A 338 -3.05 -6.94 -8.20
CA GLU A 338 -2.24 -6.05 -9.03
C GLU A 338 -3.14 -5.17 -9.91
N ARG A 339 -3.18 -3.89 -9.59
CA ARG A 339 -4.00 -2.90 -10.30
C ARG A 339 -3.51 -2.64 -11.72
N LEU A 340 -2.19 -2.38 -11.85
CA LEU A 340 -1.53 -2.17 -13.14
C LEU A 340 -0.89 -3.46 -13.63
N GLY A 341 -1.09 -3.77 -14.90
CA GLY A 341 -0.63 -4.99 -15.54
C GLY A 341 -1.70 -6.09 -15.59
N ARG A 342 -2.44 -6.33 -14.49
CA ARG A 342 -3.52 -7.31 -14.43
C ARG A 342 -4.90 -6.68 -14.37
N GLY A 343 -5.15 -5.79 -13.43
CA GLY A 343 -6.46 -5.12 -13.28
C GLY A 343 -6.74 -4.10 -14.37
N ALA A 344 -5.72 -3.39 -14.81
CA ALA A 344 -5.78 -2.41 -15.89
C ALA A 344 -4.46 -2.35 -16.66
N VAL A 345 -4.54 -2.10 -17.97
CA VAL A 345 -3.36 -1.86 -18.83
C VAL A 345 -2.89 -0.42 -18.60
N PRO A 346 -1.63 -0.22 -18.16
CA PRO A 346 -1.13 1.08 -17.71
C PRO A 346 -1.20 2.20 -18.76
N SER A 347 -0.94 1.86 -20.03
CA SER A 347 -0.87 2.82 -21.15
C SER A 347 -2.22 3.14 -21.78
N LEU A 348 -3.27 2.38 -21.48
CA LEU A 348 -4.60 2.60 -22.02
C LEU A 348 -5.40 3.60 -21.20
N SER A 349 -6.33 4.31 -21.85
CA SER A 349 -7.32 5.17 -21.19
C SER A 349 -8.29 4.34 -20.34
N LEU A 350 -9.03 5.00 -19.44
CA LEU A 350 -10.06 4.34 -18.63
C LEU A 350 -11.15 3.75 -19.53
N ALA A 351 -11.56 4.47 -20.58
CA ALA A 351 -12.52 3.96 -21.57
C ALA A 351 -11.99 2.70 -22.27
N GLN A 352 -10.74 2.68 -22.71
CA GLN A 352 -10.14 1.50 -23.33
C GLN A 352 -10.01 0.33 -22.35
N ASN A 353 -9.67 0.59 -21.10
CA ASN A 353 -9.64 -0.43 -20.05
C ASN A 353 -11.03 -1.03 -19.76
N LEU A 354 -12.11 -0.26 -19.93
CA LEU A 354 -13.48 -0.77 -19.83
C LEU A 354 -13.79 -1.77 -20.95
N LEU A 355 -13.32 -1.50 -22.18
CA LEU A 355 -13.53 -2.38 -23.34
C LEU A 355 -12.98 -3.79 -23.11
N LEU A 356 -11.82 -3.93 -22.41
CA LEU A 356 -11.17 -5.22 -22.17
C LEU A 356 -12.07 -6.22 -21.41
N THR A 357 -12.99 -5.73 -20.61
CA THR A 357 -13.87 -6.57 -19.76
C THR A 357 -15.34 -6.54 -20.15
N ARG A 358 -15.72 -5.68 -21.13
CA ARG A 358 -17.12 -5.48 -21.58
C ARG A 358 -17.28 -5.53 -23.09
N LYS A 359 -16.51 -6.34 -23.78
CA LYS A 359 -16.48 -6.44 -25.24
C LYS A 359 -17.86 -6.65 -25.85
N GLU A 360 -18.67 -7.56 -25.30
CA GLU A 360 -19.97 -7.93 -25.84
C GLU A 360 -21.00 -6.80 -25.77
N ALA A 361 -20.97 -5.97 -24.74
CA ALA A 361 -21.90 -4.86 -24.57
C ALA A 361 -21.60 -3.64 -25.47
N ILE A 362 -20.43 -3.58 -26.08
CA ILE A 362 -19.89 -2.40 -26.77
C ILE A 362 -19.75 -2.64 -28.27
N VAL A 363 -19.71 -3.90 -28.69
CA VAL A 363 -19.69 -4.27 -30.11
C VAL A 363 -21.09 -4.06 -30.72
N SER A 364 -21.16 -3.51 -31.95
CA SER A 364 -22.40 -3.33 -32.68
C SER A 364 -23.07 -4.67 -32.95
N THR A 365 -24.42 -4.74 -32.84
CA THR A 365 -25.23 -5.93 -33.15
C THR A 365 -25.56 -6.00 -34.63
N GLY A 366 -25.84 -7.21 -35.13
CA GLY A 366 -26.23 -7.45 -36.52
C GLY A 366 -25.04 -7.63 -37.46
N TRP A 367 -25.24 -7.35 -38.77
CA TRP A 367 -24.20 -7.54 -39.79
C TRP A 367 -22.95 -6.69 -39.56
N GLN A 368 -23.06 -5.56 -38.84
CA GLN A 368 -21.95 -4.72 -38.42
C GLN A 368 -21.01 -5.43 -37.41
N GLN A 369 -21.50 -6.43 -36.70
CA GLN A 369 -20.70 -7.25 -35.78
C GLN A 369 -19.58 -8.01 -36.50
N HIS A 370 -19.76 -8.37 -37.76
CA HIS A 370 -18.76 -9.01 -38.60
C HIS A 370 -17.58 -8.09 -38.95
N PHE A 371 -17.75 -6.77 -38.87
CA PHE A 371 -16.71 -5.77 -39.10
C PHE A 371 -16.07 -5.22 -37.84
N GLY A 372 -16.47 -5.70 -36.66
CA GLY A 372 -15.87 -5.33 -35.37
C GLY A 372 -16.00 -3.84 -34.99
N TRP A 373 -17.06 -3.17 -35.44
CA TRP A 373 -17.29 -1.75 -35.15
C TRP A 373 -17.58 -1.53 -33.67
N LEU A 374 -16.78 -0.67 -33.03
CA LEU A 374 -16.93 -0.30 -31.63
C LEU A 374 -17.74 0.97 -31.48
N LYS A 375 -18.71 0.98 -30.55
CA LYS A 375 -19.48 2.16 -30.16
C LYS A 375 -18.66 3.01 -29.19
N LEU A 376 -17.69 3.77 -29.69
CA LEU A 376 -16.73 4.53 -28.86
C LEU A 376 -17.42 5.55 -27.94
N ASP A 377 -18.54 6.15 -28.37
CA ASP A 377 -19.25 7.12 -27.53
C ASP A 377 -19.98 6.45 -26.37
N VAL A 378 -20.55 5.25 -26.59
CA VAL A 378 -21.13 4.43 -25.50
C VAL A 378 -20.04 4.03 -24.49
N LEU A 379 -18.87 3.65 -24.99
CA LEU A 379 -17.72 3.31 -24.15
C LEU A 379 -17.30 4.48 -23.26
N LYS A 380 -17.20 5.69 -23.83
CA LYS A 380 -16.85 6.91 -23.08
C LYS A 380 -17.92 7.26 -22.05
N GLN A 381 -19.20 7.18 -22.43
CA GLN A 381 -20.32 7.44 -21.52
C GLN A 381 -20.34 6.47 -20.33
N GLN A 382 -20.15 5.16 -20.57
CA GLN A 382 -20.09 4.17 -19.51
C GLN A 382 -18.87 4.38 -18.59
N ALA A 383 -17.70 4.71 -19.15
CA ALA A 383 -16.53 5.01 -18.35
C ALA A 383 -16.74 6.28 -17.50
N GLN A 384 -17.40 7.32 -18.05
CA GLN A 384 -17.75 8.52 -17.30
C GLN A 384 -18.76 8.20 -16.18
N ALA A 385 -19.77 7.39 -16.44
CA ALA A 385 -20.74 6.98 -15.41
C ALA A 385 -20.06 6.23 -14.24
N ILE A 386 -19.06 5.38 -14.51
CA ILE A 386 -18.26 4.73 -13.46
C ILE A 386 -17.44 5.77 -12.68
N ILE A 387 -16.79 6.72 -13.38
CA ILE A 387 -16.00 7.79 -12.76
C ILE A 387 -16.86 8.58 -11.77
N ASP A 388 -18.06 8.97 -12.20
CA ASP A 388 -18.97 9.80 -11.40
C ASP A 388 -19.57 9.00 -10.23
N ARG A 389 -20.08 7.80 -10.49
CA ARG A 389 -20.76 6.98 -9.48
C ARG A 389 -19.81 6.54 -8.35
N TYR A 390 -18.58 6.16 -8.69
CA TYR A 390 -17.58 5.71 -7.72
C TYR A 390 -16.61 6.81 -7.29
N GLN A 391 -16.92 8.06 -7.64
CA GLN A 391 -16.14 9.25 -7.24
C GLN A 391 -14.64 9.08 -7.54
N VAL A 392 -14.32 8.62 -8.75
CA VAL A 392 -12.95 8.43 -9.21
C VAL A 392 -12.35 9.80 -9.57
N LYS A 393 -11.31 10.22 -8.88
CA LYS A 393 -10.60 11.46 -9.23
C LYS A 393 -9.71 11.20 -10.46
N ALA A 394 -10.22 11.51 -11.63
CA ALA A 394 -9.56 11.36 -12.92
C ALA A 394 -9.91 12.54 -13.85
N GLY A 395 -9.09 12.80 -14.84
CA GLY A 395 -9.32 13.80 -15.89
C GLY A 395 -10.35 13.33 -16.96
N GLY A 396 -11.30 12.45 -16.59
CA GLY A 396 -12.34 11.91 -17.46
C GLY A 396 -11.97 10.57 -18.11
N PRO A 397 -12.81 10.05 -19.05
CA PRO A 397 -12.68 8.72 -19.66
C PRO A 397 -11.38 8.52 -20.45
N HIS A 398 -10.76 9.60 -20.89
CA HIS A 398 -9.50 9.61 -21.66
C HIS A 398 -8.25 9.56 -20.77
N ALA A 399 -8.39 9.73 -19.45
CA ALA A 399 -7.27 9.64 -18.53
C ALA A 399 -6.59 8.26 -18.62
N VAL A 400 -5.29 8.24 -18.73
CA VAL A 400 -4.47 7.02 -18.83
C VAL A 400 -4.40 6.35 -17.47
N ALA A 401 -4.59 5.02 -17.40
CA ALA A 401 -4.70 4.30 -16.13
C ALA A 401 -3.51 4.55 -15.17
N ARG A 402 -2.27 4.60 -15.68
CA ARG A 402 -1.06 4.88 -14.88
C ARG A 402 -1.00 6.30 -14.29
N SER A 403 -1.83 7.23 -14.75
CA SER A 403 -1.86 8.60 -14.22
C SER A 403 -2.71 8.74 -12.95
N LEU A 404 -3.49 7.72 -12.60
CA LEU A 404 -4.33 7.73 -11.43
C LEU A 404 -3.55 7.29 -10.18
N SER A 405 -3.94 7.82 -9.01
CA SER A 405 -3.49 7.26 -7.74
C SER A 405 -4.03 5.83 -7.56
N GLY A 406 -3.32 5.02 -6.78
CA GLY A 406 -3.70 3.62 -6.53
C GLY A 406 -5.15 3.46 -6.05
N GLY A 407 -5.63 4.33 -5.15
CA GLY A 407 -7.03 4.30 -4.67
C GLY A 407 -8.06 4.65 -5.74
N ASN A 408 -7.77 5.64 -6.60
CA ASN A 408 -8.67 6.01 -7.69
C ASN A 408 -8.72 4.94 -8.78
N LEU A 409 -7.57 4.35 -9.13
CA LEU A 409 -7.55 3.24 -10.08
C LEU A 409 -8.31 2.02 -9.52
N GLN A 410 -8.14 1.71 -8.24
CA GLN A 410 -8.88 0.61 -7.59
C GLN A 410 -10.39 0.84 -7.63
N LYS A 411 -10.87 2.05 -7.29
CA LYS A 411 -12.29 2.40 -7.38
C LYS A 411 -12.83 2.22 -8.80
N PHE A 412 -12.05 2.60 -9.81
CA PHE A 412 -12.45 2.39 -11.21
C PHE A 412 -12.52 0.91 -11.58
N ILE A 413 -11.52 0.09 -11.19
CA ILE A 413 -11.50 -1.35 -11.47
C ILE A 413 -12.68 -2.05 -10.79
N VAL A 414 -12.88 -1.80 -9.48
CA VAL A 414 -14.00 -2.38 -8.72
C VAL A 414 -15.34 -1.94 -9.31
N GLY A 415 -15.51 -0.65 -9.57
CA GLY A 415 -16.73 -0.10 -10.19
C GLY A 415 -17.00 -0.72 -11.56
N ARG A 416 -15.97 -0.90 -12.39
CA ARG A 416 -16.07 -1.57 -13.69
C ARG A 416 -16.63 -2.99 -13.58
N GLU A 417 -16.16 -3.76 -12.62
CA GLU A 417 -16.59 -5.15 -12.45
C GLU A 417 -18.00 -5.23 -11.81
N ILE A 418 -18.34 -4.34 -10.88
CA ILE A 418 -19.69 -4.27 -10.27
C ILE A 418 -20.74 -3.83 -11.31
N GLU A 419 -20.46 -2.82 -12.12
CA GLU A 419 -21.36 -2.34 -13.17
C GLU A 419 -21.63 -3.37 -14.28
N ALA A 420 -20.83 -4.43 -14.35
CA ALA A 420 -21.10 -5.57 -15.22
C ALA A 420 -22.17 -6.52 -14.65
N ALA A 421 -22.75 -6.24 -13.47
CA ALA A 421 -23.76 -7.04 -12.79
C ALA A 421 -23.35 -8.53 -12.64
N PRO A 422 -22.22 -8.84 -12.02
CA PRO A 422 -21.70 -10.19 -11.91
C PRO A 422 -22.64 -11.08 -11.07
N LYS A 423 -22.77 -12.37 -11.45
CA LYS A 423 -23.38 -13.40 -10.59
C LYS A 423 -22.45 -13.81 -9.45
N LEU A 424 -21.15 -13.80 -9.71
CA LEU A 424 -20.09 -14.04 -8.74
C LEU A 424 -18.95 -13.04 -8.94
N LEU A 425 -18.58 -12.33 -7.89
CA LEU A 425 -17.44 -11.42 -7.90
C LEU A 425 -16.36 -11.95 -6.95
N ILE A 426 -15.18 -12.24 -7.50
CA ILE A 426 -14.00 -12.61 -6.74
C ILE A 426 -13.12 -11.37 -6.59
N VAL A 427 -12.71 -11.06 -5.36
CA VAL A 427 -11.93 -9.85 -5.08
C VAL A 427 -10.71 -10.22 -4.26
N SER A 428 -9.52 -9.94 -4.80
CA SER A 428 -8.27 -10.14 -4.08
C SER A 428 -7.75 -8.82 -3.53
N GLN A 429 -7.61 -8.74 -2.20
CA GLN A 429 -6.98 -7.61 -1.51
C GLN A 429 -7.50 -6.22 -1.97
N PRO A 430 -8.83 -5.97 -2.05
CA PRO A 430 -9.39 -4.78 -2.72
C PRO A 430 -8.97 -3.46 -2.08
N THR A 431 -8.56 -3.50 -0.83
CA THR A 431 -8.17 -2.31 -0.06
C THR A 431 -6.66 -2.21 0.16
N TRP A 432 -5.86 -3.13 -0.38
CA TRP A 432 -4.41 -3.10 -0.23
C TRP A 432 -3.79 -1.87 -0.88
N GLY A 433 -2.96 -1.14 -0.11
CA GLY A 433 -2.27 0.06 -0.59
C GLY A 433 -3.20 1.19 -1.06
N VAL A 434 -4.44 1.26 -0.52
CA VAL A 434 -5.35 2.41 -0.69
C VAL A 434 -5.54 3.11 0.67
N ASP A 435 -5.89 4.39 0.62
CA ASP A 435 -6.19 5.16 1.81
C ASP A 435 -7.52 4.74 2.49
N VAL A 436 -7.74 5.21 3.71
CA VAL A 436 -8.91 4.84 4.53
C VAL A 436 -10.22 5.28 3.86
N GLY A 437 -10.24 6.46 3.22
CA GLY A 437 -11.42 6.99 2.52
C GLY A 437 -11.76 6.16 1.29
N ALA A 438 -10.77 5.85 0.44
CA ALA A 438 -10.95 4.95 -0.70
C ALA A 438 -11.35 3.54 -0.25
N SER A 439 -10.76 3.03 0.85
CA SER A 439 -11.10 1.73 1.41
C SER A 439 -12.57 1.67 1.88
N ALA A 440 -13.07 2.74 2.54
CA ALA A 440 -14.46 2.82 2.96
C ALA A 440 -15.45 2.87 1.77
N GLN A 441 -15.05 3.52 0.66
CA GLN A 441 -15.86 3.58 -0.56
C GLN A 441 -15.86 2.27 -1.37
N ILE A 442 -14.80 1.45 -1.24
CA ILE A 442 -14.68 0.15 -1.91
C ILE A 442 -15.47 -0.93 -1.17
N ARG A 443 -15.59 -0.85 0.14
CA ARG A 443 -16.38 -1.76 1.01
C ARG A 443 -17.87 -1.49 0.92
#